data_04805fb9ba326d0515f1360b8f528bb7
#
_entry.id   04805fb9ba326d0515f1360b8f528bb7
#
_cell.length_a   1.000
_cell.length_b   1.000
_cell.length_c   1.000
_cell.angle_alpha   90.00
_cell.angle_beta   90.00
_cell.angle_gamma   90.00
#
_symmetry.space_group_name_H-M   'P 1'
#
loop_
_entity.id
_entity.type
_entity.pdbx_description
1 polymer ?
#
loop_
_entity_poly.entity_id
_entity_poly.type
_entity_poly.pdbx_seq_one_letter_code
_entity_poly.pdbx_strand_id
1 'polypeptide(L)'
;NLDRAKATLDSIYAHYGVAENRLLRENYPFNVDYTASYLASADQARPNPYSYLWPFSGTLSAVNTILEADASYRSVLDGRVLPGLAEYLDTTRMPAAYASYINTASASDRFYDDNVWLGIDFCDIYEATGDKKYLAEAEMIWKFIESGTDDVLGGGIYWCEQQKHSKNTCSNAPGTVYA
;
A
#
# COMPACT_ATOMS: atom_id res chain seq x y z
N ASN A 1 13.62 -2.95 -21.39
CA ASN A 1 13.26 -2.46 -20.03
C ASN A 1 12.36 -3.46 -19.29
N LEU A 2 11.39 -4.14 -19.98
CA LEU A 2 10.47 -5.09 -19.35
C LEU A 2 11.19 -6.23 -18.62
N ASP A 3 12.16 -6.89 -19.27
CA ASP A 3 12.92 -7.98 -18.65
C ASP A 3 13.68 -7.53 -17.39
N ARG A 4 14.17 -6.29 -17.40
CA ARG A 4 14.83 -5.73 -16.21
C ARG A 4 13.84 -5.48 -15.08
N ALA A 5 12.64 -4.98 -15.39
CA ALA A 5 11.58 -4.78 -14.40
C ALA A 5 11.18 -6.12 -13.75
N LYS A 6 10.97 -7.16 -14.57
CA LYS A 6 10.67 -8.52 -14.09
C LYS A 6 11.79 -9.07 -13.20
N ALA A 7 13.04 -9.01 -13.67
CA ALA A 7 14.19 -9.48 -12.91
C ALA A 7 14.39 -8.73 -11.59
N THR A 8 14.08 -7.41 -11.56
CA THR A 8 14.14 -6.62 -10.33
C THR A 8 13.06 -7.07 -9.34
N LEU A 9 11.82 -7.26 -9.80
CA LEU A 9 10.73 -7.75 -8.95
C LEU A 9 11.02 -9.14 -8.39
N ASP A 10 11.55 -10.06 -9.23
CA ASP A 10 11.95 -11.39 -8.79
C ASP A 10 13.07 -11.32 -7.73
N SER A 11 14.03 -10.39 -7.90
CA SER A 11 15.09 -10.15 -6.93
C SER A 11 14.57 -9.61 -5.61
N ILE A 12 13.56 -8.73 -5.63
CA ILE A 12 12.91 -8.25 -4.40
C ILE A 12 12.35 -9.44 -3.62
N TYR A 13 11.56 -10.30 -4.26
CA TYR A 13 11.01 -11.47 -3.58
C TYR A 13 12.06 -12.51 -3.18
N ALA A 14 13.15 -12.64 -3.93
CA ALA A 14 14.25 -13.55 -3.59
C ALA A 14 15.01 -13.10 -2.33
N HIS A 15 15.19 -11.80 -2.13
CA HIS A 15 16.01 -11.27 -1.03
C HIS A 15 15.17 -10.83 0.18
N TYR A 16 13.99 -10.26 -0.06
CA TYR A 16 13.13 -9.73 1.00
C TYR A 16 11.94 -10.63 1.31
N GLY A 17 11.59 -11.56 0.41
CA GLY A 17 10.40 -12.39 0.54
C GLY A 17 10.42 -13.28 1.77
N VAL A 18 9.24 -13.42 2.38
CA VAL A 18 8.98 -14.40 3.44
C VAL A 18 8.18 -15.54 2.85
N ALA A 19 8.75 -16.76 2.90
CA ALA A 19 8.23 -17.91 2.15
C ALA A 19 6.78 -18.28 2.50
N GLU A 20 6.34 -18.03 3.73
CA GLU A 20 5.09 -18.58 4.25
C GLU A 20 3.88 -17.65 4.06
N ASN A 21 4.07 -16.34 3.90
CA ASN A 21 2.98 -15.37 3.96
C ASN A 21 2.99 -14.29 2.87
N ARG A 22 3.84 -14.42 1.87
CA ARG A 22 3.95 -13.48 0.74
C ARG A 22 4.27 -12.03 1.14
N LEU A 23 4.68 -11.81 2.38
CA LEU A 23 5.16 -10.54 2.89
C LEU A 23 6.63 -10.33 2.50
N LEU A 24 7.09 -9.10 2.66
CA LEU A 24 8.49 -8.72 2.49
C LEU A 24 9.09 -8.36 3.84
N ARG A 25 10.39 -8.58 3.99
CA ARG A 25 11.18 -8.03 5.09
C ARG A 25 11.38 -6.54 4.89
N GLU A 26 11.52 -5.80 5.99
CA GLU A 26 11.77 -4.37 5.92
C GLU A 26 13.18 -4.04 5.41
N ASN A 27 14.16 -4.89 5.71
CA ASN A 27 15.56 -4.65 5.36
C ASN A 27 16.27 -5.88 4.83
N TYR A 28 17.37 -5.67 4.12
CA TYR A 28 18.27 -6.71 3.64
C TYR A 28 19.74 -6.28 3.81
N PRO A 29 20.64 -7.15 4.33
CA PRO A 29 20.34 -8.47 4.93
C PRO A 29 19.40 -8.33 6.12
N PHE A 30 18.56 -9.36 6.37
CA PHE A 30 17.56 -9.27 7.42
C PHE A 30 18.21 -9.08 8.81
N ASN A 31 17.75 -8.04 9.50
CA ASN A 31 18.12 -7.74 10.87
C ASN A 31 16.84 -7.60 11.71
N VAL A 32 16.66 -8.49 12.68
CA VAL A 32 15.47 -8.53 13.54
C VAL A 32 15.33 -7.28 14.42
N ASP A 33 16.44 -6.62 14.73
CA ASP A 33 16.46 -5.41 15.58
C ASP A 33 16.31 -4.11 14.76
N TYR A 34 16.17 -4.22 13.43
CA TYR A 34 16.01 -3.05 12.58
C TYR A 34 14.70 -2.32 12.89
N THR A 35 14.81 -1.00 13.04
CA THR A 35 13.66 -0.10 13.18
C THR A 35 13.72 0.96 12.09
N ALA A 36 12.63 1.13 11.36
CA ALA A 36 12.55 2.14 10.30
C ALA A 36 12.59 3.56 10.89
N SER A 37 13.41 4.43 10.30
CA SER A 37 13.60 5.81 10.79
C SER A 37 12.58 6.81 10.26
N TYR A 38 11.72 6.41 9.33
CA TYR A 38 10.74 7.28 8.65
C TYR A 38 9.33 7.21 9.25
N LEU A 39 9.17 6.57 10.41
CA LEU A 39 7.86 6.38 11.03
C LEU A 39 7.29 7.68 11.60
N ALA A 40 5.97 7.88 11.42
CA ALA A 40 5.27 9.08 11.86
C ALA A 40 5.00 9.14 13.37
N SER A 41 4.97 7.99 14.04
CA SER A 41 4.63 7.87 15.46
C SER A 41 5.73 7.16 16.23
N ALA A 42 6.02 7.64 17.43
CA ALA A 42 7.00 7.03 18.33
C ALA A 42 6.60 5.60 18.74
N ASP A 43 5.30 5.29 18.77
CA ASP A 43 4.80 3.97 19.11
C ASP A 43 5.10 2.91 18.02
N GLN A 44 5.43 3.37 16.82
CA GLN A 44 5.84 2.53 15.70
C GLN A 44 7.36 2.30 15.66
N ALA A 45 8.14 2.96 16.53
CA ALA A 45 9.58 2.77 16.64
C ALA A 45 9.93 1.43 17.33
N ARG A 46 9.38 0.33 16.81
CA ARG A 46 9.69 -1.04 17.26
C ARG A 46 10.39 -1.79 16.15
N PRO A 47 11.23 -2.79 16.48
CA PRO A 47 11.71 -3.70 15.45
C PRO A 47 10.55 -4.27 14.63
N ASN A 48 10.64 -4.11 13.32
CA ASN A 48 9.59 -4.54 12.40
C ASN A 48 10.15 -5.59 11.41
N PRO A 49 9.87 -6.87 11.62
CA PRO A 49 10.37 -7.93 10.76
C PRO A 49 9.78 -7.89 9.34
N TYR A 50 8.66 -7.22 9.15
CA TYR A 50 8.00 -7.09 7.86
C TYR A 50 8.01 -5.64 7.37
N SER A 51 7.96 -5.47 6.07
CA SER A 51 7.84 -4.18 5.41
C SER A 51 6.58 -3.41 5.86
N TYR A 52 6.70 -2.10 6.01
CA TYR A 52 5.53 -1.23 6.10
C TYR A 52 4.77 -1.18 4.78
N LEU A 53 3.52 -0.71 4.83
CA LEU A 53 2.64 -0.62 3.66
C LEU A 53 3.27 0.18 2.53
N TRP A 54 3.83 1.37 2.84
CA TRP A 54 4.41 2.24 1.82
C TRP A 54 5.46 1.54 0.95
N PRO A 55 6.55 0.96 1.48
CA PRO A 55 7.50 0.22 0.66
C PRO A 55 6.90 -1.05 0.03
N PHE A 56 5.95 -1.74 0.70
CA PHE A 56 5.30 -2.91 0.14
C PHE A 56 4.44 -2.57 -1.08
N SER A 57 3.72 -1.44 -1.06
CA SER A 57 2.85 -1.00 -2.16
C SER A 57 3.59 -0.83 -3.48
N GLY A 58 4.89 -0.55 -3.43
CA GLY A 58 5.74 -0.51 -4.62
C GLY A 58 5.75 -1.82 -5.41
N THR A 59 5.46 -2.97 -4.79
CA THR A 59 5.30 -4.23 -5.52
C THR A 59 4.01 -4.30 -6.31
N LEU A 60 2.94 -3.67 -5.80
CA LEU A 60 1.67 -3.55 -6.53
C LEU A 60 1.86 -2.68 -7.77
N SER A 61 2.43 -1.49 -7.62
CA SER A 61 2.72 -0.58 -8.74
C SER A 61 3.66 -1.23 -9.78
N ALA A 62 4.67 -1.98 -9.32
CA ALA A 62 5.58 -2.70 -10.21
C ALA A 62 4.85 -3.79 -11.03
N VAL A 63 4.03 -4.61 -10.37
CA VAL A 63 3.26 -5.66 -11.07
C VAL A 63 2.22 -5.05 -12.00
N ASN A 64 1.55 -3.97 -11.59
CA ASN A 64 0.60 -3.24 -12.42
C ASN A 64 1.26 -2.76 -13.72
N THR A 65 2.38 -2.07 -13.63
CA THR A 65 3.13 -1.62 -14.82
C THR A 65 3.61 -2.77 -15.71
N ILE A 66 4.02 -3.90 -15.12
CA ILE A 66 4.41 -5.08 -15.91
C ILE A 66 3.19 -5.72 -16.58
N LEU A 67 2.04 -5.76 -15.92
CA LEU A 67 0.80 -6.35 -16.41
C LEU A 67 0.30 -5.68 -17.69
N GLU A 68 0.48 -4.37 -17.84
CA GLU A 68 0.17 -3.64 -19.07
C GLU A 68 0.91 -4.19 -20.29
N ALA A 69 2.15 -4.67 -20.10
CA ALA A 69 3.00 -5.20 -21.16
C ALA A 69 2.99 -6.73 -21.27
N ASP A 70 2.62 -7.42 -20.19
CA ASP A 70 2.60 -8.89 -20.09
C ASP A 70 1.48 -9.39 -19.18
N ALA A 71 0.36 -9.75 -19.79
CA ALA A 71 -0.84 -10.24 -19.10
C ALA A 71 -0.60 -11.51 -18.25
N SER A 72 0.49 -12.25 -18.46
CA SER A 72 0.83 -13.44 -17.65
C SER A 72 1.14 -13.08 -16.19
N TYR A 73 1.52 -11.82 -15.93
CA TYR A 73 1.79 -11.29 -14.58
C TYR A 73 0.53 -11.16 -13.70
N ARG A 74 -0.66 -11.38 -14.29
CA ARG A 74 -1.88 -11.56 -13.52
C ARG A 74 -1.73 -12.64 -12.44
N SER A 75 -1.01 -13.71 -12.74
CA SER A 75 -0.75 -14.78 -11.78
C SER A 75 0.14 -14.33 -10.61
N VAL A 76 1.09 -13.42 -10.85
CA VAL A 76 1.92 -12.81 -9.78
C VAL A 76 1.09 -11.86 -8.94
N LEU A 77 0.26 -11.03 -9.56
CA LEU A 77 -0.66 -10.13 -8.86
C LEU A 77 -1.58 -10.92 -7.92
N ASP A 78 -2.37 -11.84 -8.46
CA ASP A 78 -3.40 -12.58 -7.71
C ASP A 78 -2.79 -13.61 -6.72
N GLY A 79 -1.66 -14.21 -7.05
CA GLY A 79 -1.06 -15.30 -6.26
C GLY A 79 -0.02 -14.86 -5.25
N ARG A 80 0.50 -13.65 -5.35
CA ARG A 80 1.61 -13.19 -4.50
C ARG A 80 1.38 -11.80 -3.91
N VAL A 81 1.14 -10.79 -4.76
CA VAL A 81 1.08 -9.40 -4.29
C VAL A 81 -0.19 -9.12 -3.51
N LEU A 82 -1.36 -9.44 -4.06
CA LEU A 82 -2.64 -9.19 -3.37
C LEU A 82 -2.80 -9.97 -2.06
N PRO A 83 -2.41 -11.25 -1.97
CA PRO A 83 -2.42 -11.94 -0.67
C PRO A 83 -1.48 -11.33 0.38
N GLY A 84 -0.34 -10.77 -0.04
CA GLY A 84 0.53 -10.02 0.87
C GLY A 84 -0.08 -8.69 1.28
N LEU A 85 -0.67 -7.95 0.33
CA LEU A 85 -1.34 -6.68 0.61
C LEU A 85 -2.54 -6.85 1.55
N ALA A 86 -3.27 -7.96 1.44
CA ALA A 86 -4.41 -8.24 2.31
C ALA A 86 -4.06 -8.29 3.80
N GLU A 87 -2.80 -8.57 4.17
CA GLU A 87 -2.34 -8.53 5.56
C GLU A 87 -2.38 -7.13 6.18
N TYR A 88 -2.41 -6.08 5.36
CA TYR A 88 -2.50 -4.69 5.78
C TYR A 88 -3.92 -4.15 5.82
N LEU A 89 -4.90 -4.87 5.27
CA LEU A 89 -6.29 -4.41 5.19
C LEU A 89 -6.97 -4.45 6.57
N ASP A 90 -7.26 -3.28 7.11
CA ASP A 90 -7.99 -3.12 8.37
C ASP A 90 -9.48 -2.91 8.11
N THR A 91 -10.27 -3.90 8.45
CA THR A 91 -11.74 -3.89 8.41
C THR A 91 -12.36 -3.70 9.79
N THR A 92 -11.57 -3.53 10.84
CA THR A 92 -12.06 -3.33 12.22
C THR A 92 -12.44 -1.88 12.48
N ARG A 93 -11.86 -0.95 11.76
CA ARG A 93 -12.18 0.48 11.77
C ARG A 93 -12.89 0.85 10.47
N MET A 94 -13.93 1.69 10.56
CA MET A 94 -14.69 2.11 9.38
C MET A 94 -14.42 3.59 9.03
N PRO A 95 -14.33 3.96 7.76
CA PRO A 95 -14.32 3.07 6.59
C PRO A 95 -13.14 2.09 6.60
N ALA A 96 -13.29 0.92 5.96
CA ALA A 96 -12.17 -0.02 5.79
C ALA A 96 -11.04 0.63 4.98
N ALA A 97 -9.78 0.34 5.33
CA ALA A 97 -8.61 0.90 4.66
C ALA A 97 -7.35 0.08 4.97
N TYR A 98 -6.31 0.28 4.20
CA TYR A 98 -5.02 -0.34 4.45
C TYR A 98 -4.26 0.43 5.54
N ALA A 99 -3.84 -0.30 6.58
CA ALA A 99 -3.05 0.23 7.68
C ALA A 99 -1.57 0.25 7.34
N SER A 100 -0.79 1.08 8.01
CA SER A 100 0.64 1.24 7.73
C SER A 100 1.48 -0.02 8.00
N TYR A 101 0.97 -0.94 8.82
CA TYR A 101 1.62 -2.21 9.14
C TYR A 101 0.61 -3.35 9.18
N ILE A 102 1.09 -4.60 9.20
CA ILE A 102 0.24 -5.78 9.15
C ILE A 102 -0.69 -5.87 10.37
N ASN A 103 -1.94 -6.29 10.14
CA ASN A 103 -2.99 -6.32 11.16
C ASN A 103 -2.82 -7.45 12.21
N THR A 104 -1.96 -8.44 11.96
CA THR A 104 -1.59 -9.45 12.95
C THR A 104 -0.69 -8.92 14.06
N ALA A 105 -0.09 -7.75 13.85
CA ALA A 105 0.56 -6.97 14.89
C ALA A 105 -0.46 -6.10 15.66
N SER A 106 0.00 -5.18 16.48
CA SER A 106 -0.88 -4.17 17.09
C SER A 106 -1.46 -3.24 16.02
N ALA A 107 -2.66 -2.68 16.28
CA ALA A 107 -3.26 -1.67 15.39
C ALA A 107 -2.26 -0.55 15.08
N SER A 108 -2.13 -0.21 13.80
CA SER A 108 -1.23 0.83 13.31
C SER A 108 -2.01 2.00 12.70
N ASP A 109 -1.31 3.12 12.48
CA ASP A 109 -1.89 4.29 11.85
C ASP A 109 -2.32 3.99 10.40
N ARG A 110 -3.31 4.74 9.92
CA ARG A 110 -3.77 4.66 8.53
C ARG A 110 -3.50 6.00 7.85
N PHE A 111 -2.69 5.96 6.79
CA PHE A 111 -2.29 7.14 6.05
C PHE A 111 -3.12 7.27 4.77
N TYR A 112 -3.60 8.48 4.52
CA TYR A 112 -4.43 8.75 3.34
C TYR A 112 -3.61 8.67 2.06
N ASP A 113 -2.37 9.16 2.06
CA ASP A 113 -1.48 9.10 0.89
C ASP A 113 -1.12 7.65 0.50
N ASP A 114 -0.80 6.78 1.47
CA ASP A 114 -0.56 5.36 1.20
C ASP A 114 -1.75 4.72 0.49
N ASN A 115 -2.97 5.01 0.98
CA ASN A 115 -4.20 4.48 0.40
C ASN A 115 -4.56 5.10 -0.96
N VAL A 116 -4.28 6.39 -1.17
CA VAL A 116 -4.48 7.04 -2.48
C VAL A 116 -3.69 6.32 -3.57
N TRP A 117 -2.42 6.01 -3.34
CA TRP A 117 -1.60 5.31 -4.32
C TRP A 117 -2.11 3.90 -4.64
N LEU A 118 -2.56 3.16 -3.62
CA LEU A 118 -3.22 1.88 -3.82
C LEU A 118 -4.50 2.01 -4.64
N GLY A 119 -5.30 3.04 -4.37
CA GLY A 119 -6.52 3.31 -5.13
C GLY A 119 -6.25 3.57 -6.60
N ILE A 120 -5.23 4.36 -6.93
CA ILE A 120 -4.76 4.60 -8.30
C ILE A 120 -4.36 3.28 -8.96
N ASP A 121 -3.50 2.50 -8.30
CA ASP A 121 -3.07 1.19 -8.81
C ASP A 121 -4.26 0.25 -9.08
N PHE A 122 -5.27 0.22 -8.21
CA PHE A 122 -6.47 -0.61 -8.43
C PHE A 122 -7.33 -0.12 -9.60
N CYS A 123 -7.41 1.19 -9.84
CA CYS A 123 -8.06 1.76 -11.02
C CYS A 123 -7.33 1.31 -12.30
N ASP A 124 -6.01 1.43 -12.34
CA ASP A 124 -5.19 1.04 -13.50
C ASP A 124 -5.31 -0.47 -13.76
N ILE A 125 -5.28 -1.30 -12.71
CA ILE A 125 -5.47 -2.75 -12.84
C ILE A 125 -6.89 -3.07 -13.36
N TYR A 126 -7.91 -2.33 -12.92
CA TYR A 126 -9.26 -2.49 -13.47
C TYR A 126 -9.31 -2.12 -14.94
N GLU A 127 -8.70 -1.03 -15.35
CA GLU A 127 -8.61 -0.64 -16.76
C GLU A 127 -7.91 -1.70 -17.61
N ALA A 128 -6.81 -2.26 -17.12
CA ALA A 128 -6.03 -3.29 -17.82
C ALA A 128 -6.75 -4.63 -17.91
N THR A 129 -7.63 -4.97 -16.94
CA THR A 129 -8.20 -6.33 -16.82
C THR A 129 -9.71 -6.41 -17.07
N GLY A 130 -10.43 -5.32 -16.87
CA GLY A 130 -11.91 -5.28 -16.86
C GLY A 130 -12.56 -6.00 -15.68
N ASP A 131 -11.78 -6.46 -14.69
CA ASP A 131 -12.27 -7.24 -13.56
C ASP A 131 -12.77 -6.33 -12.45
N LYS A 132 -14.08 -6.32 -12.24
CA LYS A 132 -14.78 -5.44 -11.29
C LYS A 132 -14.34 -5.60 -9.83
N LYS A 133 -13.65 -6.68 -9.47
CA LYS A 133 -13.12 -6.82 -8.11
C LYS A 133 -12.13 -5.72 -7.76
N TYR A 134 -11.33 -5.26 -8.74
CA TYR A 134 -10.36 -4.17 -8.53
C TYR A 134 -11.04 -2.80 -8.43
N LEU A 135 -12.10 -2.60 -9.20
CA LEU A 135 -12.92 -1.40 -9.05
C LEU A 135 -13.57 -1.34 -7.64
N ALA A 136 -14.05 -2.47 -7.13
CA ALA A 136 -14.61 -2.54 -5.78
C ALA A 136 -13.58 -2.20 -4.69
N GLU A 137 -12.31 -2.63 -4.86
CA GLU A 137 -11.21 -2.21 -3.97
C GLU A 137 -10.94 -0.71 -4.05
N ALA A 138 -10.88 -0.15 -5.26
CA ALA A 138 -10.75 1.29 -5.45
C ALA A 138 -11.92 2.03 -4.77
N GLU A 139 -13.16 1.64 -4.99
CA GLU A 139 -14.33 2.26 -4.36
C GLU A 139 -14.30 2.15 -2.82
N MET A 140 -13.80 1.06 -2.27
CA MET A 140 -13.60 0.91 -0.82
C MET A 140 -12.59 1.93 -0.31
N ILE A 141 -11.44 2.03 -0.97
CA ILE A 141 -10.39 2.99 -0.61
C ILE A 141 -10.91 4.42 -0.74
N TRP A 142 -11.66 4.73 -1.80
CA TRP A 142 -12.20 6.07 -2.00
C TRP A 142 -13.07 6.55 -0.82
N LYS A 143 -13.89 5.67 -0.25
CA LYS A 143 -14.68 6.00 0.96
C LYS A 143 -13.81 6.38 2.15
N PHE A 144 -12.65 5.74 2.28
CA PHE A 144 -11.68 6.13 3.30
C PHE A 144 -11.07 7.50 3.00
N ILE A 145 -10.70 7.77 1.74
CA ILE A 145 -10.15 9.06 1.34
C ILE A 145 -11.16 10.19 1.59
N GLU A 146 -12.43 10.01 1.23
CA GLU A 146 -13.50 10.96 1.52
C GLU A 146 -13.61 11.27 3.02
N SER A 147 -13.46 10.28 3.89
CA SER A 147 -13.50 10.46 5.35
C SER A 147 -12.36 11.32 5.90
N GLY A 148 -11.32 11.51 5.09
CA GLY A 148 -10.16 12.36 5.40
C GLY A 148 -10.30 13.81 4.96
N THR A 149 -11.48 14.25 4.56
CA THR A 149 -11.74 15.62 4.10
C THR A 149 -12.64 16.38 5.07
N ASP A 150 -12.32 17.63 5.31
CA ASP A 150 -13.16 18.63 6.00
C ASP A 150 -12.64 20.04 5.73
N ASP A 151 -13.29 21.05 6.31
CA ASP A 151 -12.94 22.46 6.14
C ASP A 151 -12.13 23.06 7.32
N VAL A 152 -11.73 22.24 8.31
CA VAL A 152 -11.07 22.75 9.54
C VAL A 152 -9.72 23.40 9.24
N LEU A 153 -8.95 22.86 8.31
CA LEU A 153 -7.67 23.44 7.85
C LEU A 153 -7.77 23.97 6.40
N GLY A 154 -8.97 24.34 5.96
CA GLY A 154 -9.28 24.53 4.55
C GLY A 154 -9.58 23.19 3.85
N GLY A 155 -9.92 23.22 2.55
CA GLY A 155 -10.24 22.02 1.80
C GLY A 155 -9.05 21.04 1.68
N GLY A 156 -9.33 19.82 1.22
CA GLY A 156 -8.34 18.80 0.94
C GLY A 156 -8.28 17.66 1.96
N ILE A 157 -7.39 16.71 1.70
CA ILE A 157 -7.25 15.43 2.39
C ILE A 157 -6.17 15.55 3.48
N TYR A 158 -6.44 15.04 4.66
CA TYR A 158 -5.45 14.90 5.73
C TYR A 158 -4.33 13.91 5.34
N TRP A 159 -3.21 13.96 6.08
CA TRP A 159 -2.13 13.00 5.90
C TRP A 159 -2.39 11.69 6.63
N CYS A 160 -2.74 11.78 7.92
CA CYS A 160 -2.92 10.62 8.81
C CYS A 160 -4.30 10.68 9.49
N GLU A 161 -5.01 9.56 9.52
CA GLU A 161 -6.33 9.47 10.15
C GLU A 161 -6.28 9.75 11.66
N GLN A 162 -5.25 9.23 12.34
CA GLN A 162 -5.07 9.35 13.78
C GLN A 162 -4.47 10.71 14.20
N GLN A 163 -3.93 11.47 13.26
CA GLN A 163 -3.22 12.72 13.50
C GLN A 163 -3.66 13.80 12.50
N LYS A 164 -4.86 14.33 12.67
CA LYS A 164 -5.46 15.34 11.77
C LYS A 164 -4.88 16.75 12.00
N HIS A 165 -3.56 16.87 11.93
CA HIS A 165 -2.83 18.14 12.17
C HIS A 165 -2.39 18.84 10.89
N SER A 166 -2.38 18.14 9.75
CA SER A 166 -1.92 18.70 8.47
C SER A 166 -2.59 18.03 7.28
N LYS A 167 -2.74 18.80 6.21
CA LYS A 167 -3.18 18.37 4.89
C LYS A 167 -2.01 18.54 3.93
N ASN A 168 -1.32 17.43 3.62
CA ASN A 168 -0.04 17.45 2.95
C ASN A 168 -0.19 17.24 1.44
N THR A 169 0.78 17.75 0.67
CA THR A 169 0.81 17.59 -0.79
C THR A 169 0.83 16.12 -1.20
N CYS A 170 1.49 15.24 -0.45
CA CYS A 170 1.57 13.80 -0.73
C CYS A 170 0.21 13.09 -0.73
N SER A 171 -0.77 13.60 0.05
CA SER A 171 -2.14 13.09 0.00
C SER A 171 -2.97 13.77 -1.09
N ASN A 172 -2.81 15.09 -1.25
CA ASN A 172 -3.71 15.91 -2.07
C ASN A 172 -3.39 15.87 -3.56
N ALA A 173 -2.10 15.91 -3.95
CA ALA A 173 -1.73 15.86 -5.36
C ALA A 173 -2.15 14.52 -6.03
N PRO A 174 -1.77 13.34 -5.51
CA PRO A 174 -2.25 12.08 -6.08
C PRO A 174 -3.75 11.87 -5.83
N GLY A 175 -4.33 12.40 -4.74
CA GLY A 175 -5.77 12.38 -4.52
C GLY A 175 -6.58 13.03 -5.64
N THR A 176 -6.01 14.05 -6.30
CA THR A 176 -6.63 14.68 -7.48
C THR A 176 -6.58 13.79 -8.73
N VAL A 177 -5.60 12.90 -8.82
CA VAL A 177 -5.51 11.92 -9.91
C VAL A 177 -6.51 10.79 -9.70
N TYR A 178 -6.70 10.42 -8.43
CA TYR A 178 -7.59 9.33 -8.04
C TYR A 178 -9.08 9.67 -8.16
N ALA A 179 -9.45 10.95 -7.95
CA ALA A 179 -10.82 11.42 -8.07
C ALA A 179 -11.30 11.43 -9.54
#